data_0b6e03902458a75ef5422d9485a1adf5
#
_entry.id   0b6e03902458a75ef5422d9485a1adf5
#
_cell.length_a   1.000
_cell.length_b   1.000
_cell.length_c   1.000
_cell.angle_alpha   90.00
_cell.angle_beta   90.00
_cell.angle_gamma   90.00
#
_symmetry.space_group_name_H-M   'P 1'
#
loop_
_entity.id
_entity.type
_entity.pdbx_description
1 polymer ?
#
loop_
_entity_poly.entity_id
_entity_poly.type
_entity_poly.pdbx_seq_one_letter_code
_entity_poly.pdbx_strand_id
1 'polypeptide(L)' 'SLERVGTVQRLLVEGFSKRDNGELMGRTECNRVVNFPGQERLIGQMIDVRITEAMTYTLRGEVLLTES' A
#
# COMPACT_ATOMS: atom_id res chain seq x y z
N SER A 1 4.90 14.21 10.01
CA SER A 1 6.01 13.98 9.19
C SER A 1 5.65 13.94 7.74
N LEU A 2 6.63 14.05 6.93
CA LEU A 2 6.42 14.18 5.52
C LEU A 2 6.21 12.84 4.92
N GLU A 3 5.00 12.58 4.60
CA GLU A 3 4.71 11.39 3.86
C GLU A 3 5.21 11.59 2.45
N ARG A 4 5.75 10.59 1.89
CA ARG A 4 6.42 10.71 0.63
C ARG A 4 5.49 10.44 -0.53
N VAL A 5 4.53 11.34 -0.69
CA VAL A 5 3.64 11.25 -1.84
C VAL A 5 4.48 11.29 -3.11
N GLY A 6 4.20 10.39 -4.03
CA GLY A 6 4.94 10.29 -5.27
C GLY A 6 6.11 9.34 -5.22
N THR A 7 6.49 8.87 -4.03
CA THR A 7 7.59 7.92 -3.92
C THR A 7 7.08 6.50 -3.95
N VAL A 8 7.99 5.58 -4.23
CA VAL A 8 7.68 4.16 -4.24
C VAL A 8 8.14 3.57 -2.93
N GLN A 9 7.25 2.87 -2.26
CA GLN A 9 7.56 2.22 -0.99
C GLN A 9 7.32 0.73 -1.13
N ARG A 10 8.23 -0.06 -0.58
CA ARG A 10 8.04 -1.50 -0.53
C ARG A 10 7.28 -1.84 0.74
N LEU A 11 6.28 -2.68 0.61
CA LEU A 11 5.47 -3.03 1.77
C LEU A 11 5.06 -4.48 1.72
N LEU A 12 4.70 -4.99 2.88
CA LEU A 12 4.14 -6.32 3.02
C LEU A 12 2.63 -6.19 3.03
N VAL A 13 1.99 -6.90 2.10
CA VAL A 13 0.53 -6.87 2.02
C VAL A 13 -0.01 -7.80 3.09
N GLU A 14 -0.77 -7.26 4.03
CA GLU A 14 -1.20 -8.02 5.20
C GLU A 14 -2.61 -8.56 5.09
N GLY A 15 -3.46 -7.91 4.32
CA GLY A 15 -4.83 -8.38 4.22
C GLY A 15 -5.71 -7.36 3.53
N PHE A 16 -6.98 -7.48 3.79
CA PHE A 16 -7.94 -6.54 3.24
C PHE A 16 -7.98 -5.27 4.06
N SER A 17 -8.23 -4.16 3.37
CA SER A 17 -8.40 -2.89 4.03
C SER A 17 -9.63 -2.93 4.91
N LYS A 18 -9.56 -2.23 6.04
CA LYS A 18 -10.70 -2.18 6.95
C LYS A 18 -11.90 -1.44 6.36
N ARG A 19 -11.68 -0.71 5.30
CA ARG A 19 -12.78 0.03 4.70
C ARG A 19 -13.72 -0.83 3.89
N ASP A 20 -13.32 -2.07 3.67
CA ASP A 20 -14.20 -3.05 3.04
C ASP A 20 -14.72 -2.58 1.69
N ASN A 21 -13.81 -2.06 0.88
CA ASN A 21 -14.17 -1.57 -0.45
C ASN A 21 -13.40 -2.30 -1.52
N GLY A 22 -12.95 -3.51 -1.21
CA GLY A 22 -12.18 -4.29 -2.17
C GLY A 22 -10.72 -3.94 -2.23
N GLU A 23 -10.28 -3.11 -1.30
CA GLU A 23 -8.87 -2.72 -1.26
C GLU A 23 -8.10 -3.58 -0.30
N LEU A 24 -6.79 -3.57 -0.49
CA LEU A 24 -5.88 -4.26 0.39
C LEU A 24 -5.15 -3.26 1.26
N MET A 25 -4.49 -3.75 2.29
CA MET A 25 -3.64 -2.92 3.12
C MET A 25 -2.34 -3.63 3.37
N GLY A 26 -1.29 -2.85 3.54
CA GLY A 26 0.01 -3.37 3.89
C GLY A 26 0.76 -2.37 4.74
N ARG A 27 1.98 -2.74 5.15
CA ARG A 27 2.80 -1.89 5.99
C ARG A 27 4.16 -1.71 5.39
N THR A 28 4.66 -0.48 5.45
CA THR A 28 6.01 -0.17 5.00
C THR A 28 7.01 -0.56 6.08
N GLU A 29 8.30 -0.42 5.76
CA GLU A 29 9.35 -0.65 6.73
C GLU A 29 9.19 0.23 7.96
N CYS A 30 8.66 1.41 7.76
CA CYS A 30 8.46 2.34 8.85
C CYS A 30 7.15 2.10 9.59
N ASN A 31 6.52 0.97 9.30
CA ASN A 31 5.30 0.56 9.97
C ASN A 31 4.11 1.48 9.65
N ARG A 32 4.13 2.11 8.48
CA ARG A 32 3.01 2.94 8.04
C ARG A 32 2.04 2.07 7.26
N VAL A 33 0.77 2.25 7.53
CA VAL A 33 -0.28 1.50 6.85
C VAL A 33 -0.59 2.18 5.52
N VAL A 34 -0.62 1.38 4.46
CA VAL A 34 -0.96 1.86 3.13
C VAL A 34 -2.15 1.07 2.62
N ASN A 35 -3.18 1.79 2.19
CA ASN A 35 -4.37 1.19 1.58
C ASN A 35 -4.29 1.39 0.07
N PHE A 36 -4.65 0.37 -0.69
CA PHE A 36 -4.49 0.43 -2.13
C PHE A 36 -5.40 -0.59 -2.80
N PRO A 37 -5.88 -0.32 -4.02
CA PRO A 37 -6.64 -1.32 -4.75
C PRO A 37 -5.71 -2.42 -5.24
N GLY A 38 -6.11 -3.65 -5.09
CA GLY A 38 -5.28 -4.76 -5.51
C GLY A 38 -6.04 -6.06 -5.45
N GLN A 39 -5.41 -7.11 -5.97
CA GLN A 39 -6.03 -8.41 -6.01
C GLN A 39 -5.65 -9.20 -4.76
N GLU A 40 -6.59 -10.03 -4.34
CA GLU A 40 -6.43 -10.81 -3.12
C GLU A 40 -5.14 -11.64 -3.12
N ARG A 41 -4.71 -12.09 -4.28
CA ARG A 41 -3.53 -12.94 -4.37
C ARG A 41 -2.25 -12.24 -3.92
N LEU A 42 -2.30 -10.92 -3.77
CA LEU A 42 -1.13 -10.18 -3.30
C LEU A 42 -0.93 -10.28 -1.80
N ILE A 43 -1.93 -10.75 -1.06
CA ILE A 43 -1.81 -10.84 0.38
C ILE A 43 -0.69 -11.81 0.73
N GLY A 44 0.19 -11.36 1.63
CA GLY A 44 1.34 -12.14 2.04
C GLY A 44 2.60 -11.86 1.24
N GLN A 45 2.50 -11.00 0.23
CA GLN A 45 3.65 -10.70 -0.62
C GLN A 45 4.22 -9.33 -0.32
N MET A 46 5.51 -9.20 -0.63
CA MET A 46 6.17 -7.88 -0.59
C MET A 46 6.03 -7.29 -1.98
N ILE A 47 5.53 -6.07 -2.05
CA ILE A 47 5.32 -5.42 -3.34
C ILE A 47 5.74 -3.96 -3.26
N ASP A 48 5.90 -3.36 -4.41
CA ASP A 48 6.19 -1.93 -4.51
C ASP A 48 4.91 -1.19 -4.82
N VAL A 49 4.70 -0.11 -4.09
CA VAL A 49 3.49 0.69 -4.21
C VAL A 49 3.89 2.15 -4.29
N ARG A 50 3.32 2.87 -5.24
CA ARG A 50 3.53 4.31 -5.32
C ARG A 50 2.55 4.99 -4.39
N ILE A 51 3.06 5.87 -3.54
CA ILE A 51 2.22 6.59 -2.60
C ILE A 51 1.55 7.73 -3.34
N THR A 52 0.23 7.75 -3.32
CA THR A 52 -0.53 8.76 -4.04
C THR A 52 -1.13 9.80 -3.11
N GLU A 53 -1.31 9.47 -1.84
CA GLU A 53 -1.98 10.39 -0.93
C GLU A 53 -1.55 10.09 0.50
N ALA A 54 -1.38 11.13 1.29
CA ALA A 54 -1.06 10.97 2.70
C ALA A 54 -2.23 11.46 3.53
N MET A 55 -2.66 10.64 4.47
CA MET A 55 -3.71 10.99 5.40
C MET A 55 -3.14 11.05 6.79
N THR A 56 -3.99 11.34 7.77
CA THR A 56 -3.52 11.56 9.13
C THR A 56 -2.77 10.35 9.67
N TYR A 57 -3.32 9.16 9.48
CA TYR A 57 -2.71 7.96 10.07
C TYR A 57 -2.33 6.92 9.04
N THR A 58 -2.75 7.08 7.81
CA THR A 58 -2.51 6.08 6.78
C THR A 58 -2.09 6.76 5.50
N LEU A 59 -1.63 5.94 4.57
CA LEU A 59 -1.28 6.40 3.23
C LEU A 59 -2.17 5.69 2.24
N ARG A 60 -2.33 6.28 1.08
CA ARG A 60 -2.94 5.59 -0.05
C ARG A 60 -1.91 5.40 -1.13
N GLY A 61 -2.05 4.34 -1.87
CA GLY A 61 -1.11 4.07 -2.93
C GLY A 61 -1.71 3.27 -4.06
N GLU A 62 -0.89 3.01 -5.05
CA GLU A 62 -1.26 2.16 -6.17
C GLU A 62 -0.13 1.19 -6.45
N VAL A 63 -0.50 -0.03 -6.78
CA VAL A 63 0.47 -1.09 -7.04
C VAL A 63 1.21 -0.77 -8.32
N LEU A 64 2.53 -0.93 -8.27
CA LEU A 64 3.34 -0.83 -9.47
C LEU A 64 3.44 -2.22 -10.08
N LEU A 65 2.96 -2.34 -11.30
CA LEU A 65 3.03 -3.59 -12.01
C LEU A 65 4.34 -3.63 -12.77
N THR A 66 5.15 -4.63 -12.48
CA THR A 66 6.37 -4.80 -13.24
C THR A 66 6.11 -5.74 -14.36
N GLU A 67 6.44 -5.31 -15.53
CA GLU A 67 6.38 -6.16 -16.68
C GLU A 67 7.65 -6.97 -16.72
N SER A 68 7.53 -8.23 -16.93
CA SER A 68 8.74 -9.05 -17.03
C SER A 68 8.95 -9.52 -18.45
#